data_5859297d7f6f5db35b84e465ada03ee4
#
_entry.id   5859297d7f6f5db35b84e465ada03ee4
#
_cell.length_a   1.000
_cell.length_b   1.000
_cell.length_c   1.000
_cell.angle_alpha   90.00
_cell.angle_beta   90.00
_cell.angle_gamma   90.00
#
_symmetry.space_group_name_H-M   'P 1'
#
loop_
_entity.id
_entity.type
_entity.pdbx_description
1 polymer ?
#
loop_
_entity_poly.entity_id
_entity_poly.type
_entity_poly.pdbx_seq_one_letter_code
_entity_poly.pdbx_strand_id
1 'polypeptide(L)'
;VFMADDMLGTGGTLLKGMETLKENGAKKVICSISLPLFSGNAISYFDEAYKAGLFYRIIGTNAVYQEEVLKREWYVSVNISRLFAQTISRLHQQQSLSSLLDNRDIIGKLLSADTPPS
;
A
#
# COMPACT_ATOMS: atom_id res chain seq x y z
N VAL A 1 -1.86 -4.91 -12.87
CA VAL A 1 -0.90 -3.79 -12.72
C VAL A 1 -0.78 -3.44 -11.25
N PHE A 2 0.44 -3.16 -10.81
CA PHE A 2 0.75 -2.70 -9.47
C PHE A 2 1.22 -1.24 -9.54
N MET A 3 0.60 -0.38 -8.72
CA MET A 3 0.98 1.02 -8.52
C MET A 3 1.52 1.20 -7.12
N ALA A 4 2.42 2.15 -6.94
CA ALA A 4 2.89 2.56 -5.62
C ALA A 4 2.94 4.09 -5.55
N ASP A 5 2.52 4.63 -4.41
CA ASP A 5 2.58 6.06 -4.13
C ASP A 5 2.96 6.28 -2.66
N ASP A 6 3.51 7.43 -2.35
CA ASP A 6 3.91 7.75 -0.99
C ASP A 6 2.72 8.24 -0.13
N MET A 7 1.82 9.01 -0.70
CA MET A 7 0.72 9.63 0.05
C MET A 7 -0.59 9.61 -0.73
N LEU A 8 -1.67 9.24 -0.06
CA LEU A 8 -3.02 9.37 -0.58
C LEU A 8 -3.78 10.43 0.24
N GLY A 9 -3.94 11.62 -0.32
CA GLY A 9 -4.75 12.69 0.23
C GLY A 9 -6.19 12.60 -0.25
N THR A 10 -6.61 13.47 -1.16
CA THR A 10 -7.97 13.46 -1.75
C THR A 10 -8.19 12.32 -2.76
N GLY A 11 -7.11 11.74 -3.28
CA GLY A 11 -7.15 10.59 -4.18
C GLY A 11 -7.37 10.91 -5.66
N GLY A 12 -7.57 12.17 -6.03
CA GLY A 12 -7.88 12.54 -7.42
C GLY A 12 -6.81 12.11 -8.42
N THR A 13 -5.54 12.35 -8.11
CA THR A 13 -4.42 11.96 -8.99
C THR A 13 -4.33 10.44 -9.14
N LEU A 14 -4.49 9.71 -8.03
CA LEU A 14 -4.43 8.25 -8.02
C LEU A 14 -5.57 7.63 -8.82
N LEU A 15 -6.81 8.11 -8.64
CA LEU A 15 -7.98 7.65 -9.38
C LEU A 15 -7.82 7.89 -10.88
N LYS A 16 -7.33 9.08 -11.27
CA LYS A 16 -7.05 9.38 -12.68
C LYS A 16 -5.98 8.46 -13.28
N GLY A 17 -4.95 8.13 -12.50
CA GLY A 17 -3.94 7.15 -12.90
C GLY A 17 -4.54 5.77 -13.13
N MET A 18 -5.43 5.33 -12.24
CA MET A 18 -6.14 4.06 -12.38
C MET A 18 -7.05 4.02 -13.61
N GLU A 19 -7.77 5.12 -13.90
CA GLU A 19 -8.58 5.28 -15.13
C GLU A 19 -7.72 5.09 -16.37
N THR A 20 -6.60 5.81 -16.45
CA THR A 20 -5.66 5.69 -17.58
C THR A 20 -5.15 4.26 -17.75
N LEU A 21 -4.83 3.56 -16.67
CA LEU A 21 -4.40 2.16 -16.74
C LEU A 21 -5.51 1.25 -17.26
N LYS A 22 -6.76 1.47 -16.84
CA LYS A 22 -7.91 0.70 -17.30
C LYS A 22 -8.18 0.94 -18.78
N GLU A 23 -8.13 2.17 -19.23
CA GLU A 23 -8.27 2.54 -20.66
C GLU A 23 -7.19 1.87 -21.53
N ASN A 24 -6.00 1.66 -20.98
CA ASN A 24 -4.90 0.96 -21.63
C ASN A 24 -4.90 -0.57 -21.42
N GLY A 25 -6.01 -1.14 -20.97
CA GLY A 25 -6.23 -2.58 -20.94
C GLY A 25 -5.80 -3.29 -19.63
N ALA A 26 -5.53 -2.56 -18.56
CA ALA A 26 -5.23 -3.17 -17.27
C ALA A 26 -6.45 -3.95 -16.73
N LYS A 27 -6.28 -5.25 -16.49
CA LYS A 27 -7.36 -6.11 -15.96
C LYS A 27 -7.58 -5.90 -14.47
N LYS A 28 -6.51 -5.92 -13.69
CA LYS A 28 -6.53 -5.66 -12.23
C LYS A 28 -5.51 -4.59 -11.89
N VAL A 29 -5.92 -3.62 -11.11
CA VAL A 29 -5.06 -2.57 -10.58
C VAL A 29 -5.02 -2.74 -9.06
N ILE A 30 -3.82 -2.88 -8.50
CA ILE A 30 -3.55 -2.87 -7.06
C ILE A 30 -2.65 -1.68 -6.78
N CYS A 31 -2.94 -0.94 -5.74
CA CYS A 31 -2.13 0.20 -5.32
C CYS A 31 -1.63 0.04 -3.89
N SER A 32 -0.36 0.36 -3.65
CA SER A 32 0.20 0.46 -2.30
C SER A 32 0.50 1.92 -1.94
N ILE A 33 0.16 2.30 -0.71
CA ILE A 33 0.30 3.66 -0.20
C ILE A 33 1.02 3.63 1.15
N SER A 34 2.08 4.41 1.28
CA SER A 34 2.82 4.51 2.55
C SER A 34 2.07 5.35 3.58
N LEU A 35 1.46 6.46 3.18
CA LEU A 35 0.72 7.37 4.05
C LEU A 35 -0.73 7.57 3.58
N PRO A 36 -1.66 6.68 3.98
CA PRO A 36 -3.05 6.71 3.53
C PRO A 36 -3.90 7.68 4.36
N LEU A 37 -3.91 8.96 4.00
CA LEU A 37 -4.64 10.00 4.73
C LEU A 37 -6.15 9.96 4.46
N PHE A 38 -6.59 9.64 3.26
CA PHE A 38 -7.99 9.66 2.84
C PHE A 38 -8.72 10.95 3.23
N SER A 39 -8.17 12.08 2.82
CA SER A 39 -8.69 13.41 3.17
C SER A 39 -9.99 13.74 2.44
N GLY A 40 -10.83 14.53 3.09
CA GLY A 40 -12.08 15.00 2.49
C GLY A 40 -13.03 13.85 2.14
N ASN A 41 -13.52 13.82 0.92
CA ASN A 41 -14.45 12.80 0.42
C ASN A 41 -13.76 11.61 -0.25
N ALA A 42 -12.46 11.41 -0.02
CA ALA A 42 -11.67 10.39 -0.70
C ALA A 42 -12.30 9.00 -0.59
N ILE A 43 -12.72 8.58 0.61
CA ILE A 43 -13.32 7.25 0.82
C ILE A 43 -14.55 7.04 -0.07
N SER A 44 -15.43 8.04 -0.18
CA SER A 44 -16.62 7.97 -1.04
C SER A 44 -16.25 7.84 -2.52
N TYR A 45 -15.25 8.59 -2.99
CA TYR A 45 -14.76 8.49 -4.36
C TYR A 45 -14.16 7.11 -4.65
N PHE A 46 -13.42 6.54 -3.71
CA PHE A 46 -12.87 5.19 -3.84
C PHE A 46 -13.95 4.11 -3.76
N ASP A 47 -14.98 4.29 -2.94
CA ASP A 47 -16.15 3.39 -2.92
C ASP A 47 -16.84 3.33 -4.30
N GLU A 48 -17.05 4.49 -4.94
CA GLU A 48 -17.63 4.57 -6.27
C GLU A 48 -16.71 3.97 -7.35
N ALA A 49 -15.42 4.29 -7.31
CA ALA A 49 -14.42 3.74 -8.21
C ALA A 49 -14.30 2.21 -8.10
N TYR A 50 -14.37 1.68 -6.90
CA TYR A 50 -14.37 0.23 -6.65
C TYR A 50 -15.61 -0.45 -7.25
N LYS A 51 -16.79 0.13 -7.04
CA LYS A 51 -18.05 -0.36 -7.64
C LYS A 51 -17.99 -0.35 -9.17
N ALA A 52 -17.33 0.64 -9.76
CA ALA A 52 -17.10 0.73 -11.20
C ALA A 52 -16.01 -0.23 -11.71
N GLY A 53 -15.34 -0.97 -10.84
CA GLY A 53 -14.31 -1.93 -11.23
C GLY A 53 -12.96 -1.29 -11.60
N LEU A 54 -12.71 -0.05 -11.15
CA LEU A 54 -11.53 0.72 -11.50
C LEU A 54 -10.24 0.14 -10.89
N PHE A 55 -10.33 -0.43 -9.70
CA PHE A 55 -9.22 -1.09 -9.03
C PHE A 55 -9.69 -2.35 -8.28
N TYR A 56 -8.73 -3.17 -7.88
CA TYR A 56 -9.00 -4.41 -7.16
C TYR A 56 -8.78 -4.25 -5.65
N ARG A 57 -7.63 -3.69 -5.25
CA ARG A 57 -7.29 -3.47 -3.82
C ARG A 57 -6.39 -2.25 -3.67
N ILE A 58 -6.52 -1.60 -2.52
CA ILE A 58 -5.57 -0.62 -2.02
C ILE A 58 -4.94 -1.18 -0.75
N ILE A 59 -3.62 -1.18 -0.71
CA ILE A 59 -2.82 -1.64 0.43
C ILE A 59 -2.22 -0.41 1.08
N GLY A 60 -2.57 -0.13 2.31
CA GLY A 60 -2.04 1.00 3.06
C GLY A 60 -1.34 0.57 4.33
N THR A 61 -0.41 1.38 4.81
CA THR A 61 0.21 1.16 6.12
C THR A 61 -0.73 1.64 7.24
N ASN A 62 -0.47 1.20 8.46
CA ASN A 62 -1.16 1.71 9.65
C ASN A 62 -0.47 2.96 10.27
N ALA A 63 0.31 3.71 9.48
CA ALA A 63 0.91 4.97 9.91
C ALA A 63 -0.14 6.02 10.28
N VAL A 64 -1.31 5.97 9.64
CA VAL A 64 -2.49 6.78 9.95
C VAL A 64 -3.67 5.87 10.23
N TYR A 65 -4.34 6.09 11.35
CA TYR A 65 -5.55 5.36 11.69
C TYR A 65 -6.77 6.00 11.02
N GLN A 66 -7.46 5.22 10.21
CA GLN A 66 -8.69 5.61 9.51
C GLN A 66 -9.74 4.51 9.67
N GLU A 67 -10.56 4.61 10.71
CA GLU A 67 -11.55 3.59 11.04
C GLU A 67 -12.49 3.27 9.87
N GLU A 68 -12.95 4.29 9.16
CA GLU A 68 -13.90 4.12 8.08
C GLU A 68 -13.32 3.35 6.89
N VAL A 69 -12.05 3.56 6.55
CA VAL A 69 -11.43 2.83 5.46
C VAL A 69 -11.13 1.38 5.82
N LEU A 70 -10.86 1.09 7.10
CA LEU A 70 -10.63 -0.27 7.58
C LEU A 70 -11.85 -1.17 7.44
N LYS A 71 -13.04 -0.61 7.35
CA LYS A 71 -14.30 -1.33 7.14
C LYS A 71 -14.54 -1.71 5.67
N ARG A 72 -13.72 -1.21 4.75
CA ARG A 72 -13.90 -1.43 3.31
C ARG A 72 -13.22 -2.72 2.87
N GLU A 73 -13.93 -3.55 2.11
CA GLU A 73 -13.38 -4.79 1.55
C GLU A 73 -12.25 -4.58 0.55
N TRP A 74 -12.21 -3.40 -0.08
CA TRP A 74 -11.17 -3.04 -1.04
C TRP A 74 -9.87 -2.55 -0.40
N TYR A 75 -9.84 -2.33 0.93
CA TYR A 75 -8.68 -1.83 1.64
C TYR A 75 -8.00 -2.93 2.47
N VAL A 76 -6.69 -2.99 2.39
CA VAL A 76 -5.84 -3.89 3.19
C VAL A 76 -4.86 -3.07 4.00
N SER A 77 -4.89 -3.18 5.31
CA SER A 77 -3.95 -2.50 6.20
C SER A 77 -2.74 -3.38 6.50
N VAL A 78 -1.55 -2.79 6.33
CA VAL A 78 -0.26 -3.41 6.69
C VAL A 78 0.27 -2.77 7.95
N ASN A 79 0.58 -3.59 8.94
CA ASN A 79 1.12 -3.14 10.22
C ASN A 79 2.64 -2.92 10.10
N ILE A 80 3.08 -1.66 10.28
CA ILE A 80 4.50 -1.25 10.25
C ILE A 80 5.07 -0.96 11.64
N SER A 81 4.33 -1.26 12.71
CA SER A 81 4.74 -0.96 14.09
C SER A 81 6.07 -1.62 14.45
N ARG A 82 6.31 -2.84 13.98
CA ARG A 82 7.57 -3.54 14.23
C ARG A 82 8.76 -2.84 13.57
N LEU A 83 8.60 -2.36 12.33
CA LEU A 83 9.64 -1.60 11.64
C LEU A 83 9.98 -0.31 12.40
N PHE A 84 8.97 0.43 12.86
CA PHE A 84 9.19 1.63 13.65
C PHE A 84 9.86 1.34 14.99
N ALA A 85 9.42 0.31 15.70
CA ALA A 85 10.04 -0.09 16.98
C ALA A 85 11.52 -0.44 16.80
N GLN A 86 11.86 -1.20 15.76
CA GLN A 86 13.25 -1.54 15.44
C GLN A 86 14.07 -0.31 15.04
N THR A 87 13.49 0.62 14.29
CA THR A 87 14.14 1.87 13.89
C THR A 87 14.45 2.73 15.12
N ILE A 88 13.47 2.92 16.02
CA ILE A 88 13.66 3.68 17.27
C ILE A 88 14.75 3.05 18.12
N SER A 89 14.72 1.72 18.30
CA SER A 89 15.72 0.99 19.08
C SER A 89 17.14 1.20 18.53
N ARG A 90 17.31 1.07 17.20
CA ARG A 90 18.61 1.25 16.56
C ARG A 90 19.12 2.67 16.63
N LEU A 91 18.27 3.67 16.46
CA LEU A 91 18.63 5.07 16.63
C LEU A 91 19.05 5.36 18.06
N HIS A 92 18.32 4.84 19.05
CA HIS A 92 18.66 4.99 20.45
C HIS A 92 20.02 4.36 20.81
N GLN A 93 20.33 3.20 20.22
CA GLN A 93 21.60 2.51 20.41
C GLN A 93 22.70 2.96 19.45
N GLN A 94 22.49 4.00 18.66
CA GLN A 94 23.41 4.51 17.63
C GLN A 94 23.88 3.43 16.63
N GLN A 95 22.99 2.49 16.29
CA GLN A 95 23.24 1.41 15.33
C GLN A 95 22.83 1.82 13.92
N SER A 96 23.40 1.14 12.92
CA SER A 96 23.06 1.38 11.51
C SER A 96 21.62 0.92 11.20
N LEU A 97 20.92 1.69 10.35
CA LEU A 97 19.59 1.37 9.81
C LEU A 97 19.66 0.56 8.51
N SER A 98 20.84 0.45 7.88
CA SER A 98 20.99 -0.14 6.55
C SER A 98 20.40 -1.56 6.45
N SER A 99 20.62 -2.40 7.44
CA SER A 99 20.09 -3.77 7.44
C SER A 99 18.59 -3.87 7.66
N LEU A 100 17.94 -2.84 8.23
CA LEU A 100 16.48 -2.76 8.33
C LEU A 100 15.83 -2.34 7.02
N LEU A 101 16.52 -1.52 6.24
CA LEU A 101 16.01 -0.95 4.99
C LEU A 101 16.36 -1.85 3.79
N ASP A 102 17.32 -2.76 3.94
CA ASP A 102 17.68 -3.72 2.90
C ASP A 102 16.81 -4.99 2.99
N ASN A 103 15.84 -5.06 2.11
CA ASN A 103 14.86 -6.15 2.06
C ASN A 103 15.22 -7.23 1.01
N ARG A 104 16.38 -7.17 0.37
CA ARG A 104 16.74 -8.08 -0.74
C ARG A 104 16.67 -9.54 -0.35
N ASP A 105 17.17 -9.91 0.81
CA ASP A 105 17.16 -11.30 1.30
C ASP A 105 15.74 -11.78 1.62
N ILE A 106 14.90 -10.90 2.19
CA ILE A 106 13.51 -11.21 2.50
C ILE A 106 12.70 -11.40 1.21
N ILE A 107 12.88 -10.49 0.25
CA ILE A 107 12.24 -10.57 -1.07
C ILE A 107 12.67 -11.85 -1.79
N GLY A 108 13.96 -12.18 -1.77
CA GLY A 108 14.48 -13.41 -2.37
C GLY A 108 13.84 -14.67 -1.77
N LYS A 109 13.69 -14.72 -0.44
CA LYS A 109 13.03 -15.84 0.25
C LYS A 109 11.55 -15.96 -0.10
N LEU A 110 10.83 -14.84 -0.16
CA LEU A 110 9.42 -14.82 -0.54
C LEU A 110 9.21 -15.31 -1.97
N LEU A 111 10.02 -14.81 -2.91
CA LEU A 111 9.94 -15.23 -4.32
C LEU A 111 10.29 -16.70 -4.51
N SER A 112 11.23 -17.26 -3.73
CA SER A 112 11.58 -18.67 -3.81
C SER A 112 10.54 -19.60 -3.16
N ALA A 113 9.79 -19.11 -2.19
CA ALA A 113 8.71 -19.87 -1.53
C ALA A 113 7.48 -20.03 -2.44
N ASP A 114 7.24 -19.09 -3.36
CA ASP A 114 6.13 -19.14 -4.31
C ASP A 114 6.46 -19.94 -5.60
N THR A 115 7.68 -20.47 -5.72
CA THR A 115 8.02 -21.34 -6.83
C THR A 115 7.49 -22.75 -6.53
N PRO A 116 6.48 -23.26 -7.27
CA PRO A 116 6.00 -24.60 -7.04
C PRO A 116 7.15 -25.59 -7.23
N PRO A 117 7.24 -26.65 -6.40
CA PRO A 117 8.27 -27.66 -6.57
C PRO A 117 8.11 -28.29 -7.96
N SER A 118 9.17 -28.22 -8.72
CA SER A 118 9.26 -28.85 -10.05
C SER A 118 9.32 -30.36 -9.94
#